data_898cac2bc979571bc9202b03c1831a8e
#
_entry.id   898cac2bc979571bc9202b03c1831a8e
#
_cell.length_a   1.000
_cell.length_b   1.000
_cell.length_c   1.000
_cell.angle_alpha   90.00
_cell.angle_beta   90.00
_cell.angle_gamma   90.00
#
_symmetry.space_group_name_H-M   'P 1'
#
loop_
_entity.id
_entity.type
_entity.pdbx_description
1 polymer ?
#
loop_
_entity_poly.entity_id
_entity_poly.type
_entity_poly.pdbx_seq_one_letter_code
_entity_poly.pdbx_strand_id
1 'polypeptide(L)'
;VTNDSISVEDLITQVSQGKIPYTVADNDVARLNTTYYPNLNIKLSISFDQRASWAVRKDSPELAAAANKWHEENMTSPAYTASMKRYFEISKATPHTSILSLREGKISHFDELFKKYASEIDWDWRLLASLAYTESNFDTTAVSWAGAKGLMQLMPATARAMGLPEGKEQNPEESVKAAIKYINATSKSFSSVPKEERLNFVLASYNSGIGHVQDAMALAEKYGKNKYVWKDNVENFILLKSNEEYFTDPVCKNGYFRGIETYNFVRDIMGRYETYKKKIKK
;
A
#
# COMPACT_ATOMS: atom_id res chain seq x y z
N VAL A 1 -14.79 30.25 -18.33
CA VAL A 1 -14.60 29.32 -19.46
C VAL A 1 -14.78 27.92 -18.89
N THR A 2 -15.86 27.25 -19.26
CA THR A 2 -16.07 25.82 -18.96
C THR A 2 -15.36 25.02 -20.04
N ASN A 3 -14.55 24.05 -19.66
CA ASN A 3 -13.93 23.12 -20.59
C ASN A 3 -14.38 21.70 -20.22
N ASP A 4 -15.34 21.18 -20.95
CA ASP A 4 -16.00 19.91 -20.67
C ASP A 4 -15.11 18.67 -20.96
N SER A 5 -13.90 18.89 -21.47
CA SER A 5 -12.96 17.83 -21.85
C SER A 5 -11.77 17.66 -20.87
N ILE A 6 -11.68 18.50 -19.82
CA ILE A 6 -10.58 18.49 -18.86
C ILE A 6 -11.09 18.06 -17.49
N SER A 7 -10.41 17.12 -16.84
CA SER A 7 -10.77 16.69 -15.48
C SER A 7 -10.52 17.79 -14.43
N VAL A 8 -11.19 17.69 -13.29
CA VAL A 8 -10.99 18.63 -12.18
C VAL A 8 -9.56 18.56 -11.66
N GLU A 9 -8.97 17.38 -11.63
CA GLU A 9 -7.57 17.15 -11.24
C GLU A 9 -6.59 17.80 -12.20
N ASP A 10 -6.86 17.75 -13.50
CA ASP A 10 -6.05 18.43 -14.51
C ASP A 10 -6.13 19.95 -14.37
N LEU A 11 -7.30 20.50 -14.06
CA LEU A 11 -7.46 21.93 -13.79
C LEU A 11 -6.69 22.35 -12.54
N ILE A 12 -6.75 21.56 -11.46
CA ILE A 12 -5.96 21.80 -10.25
C ILE A 12 -4.45 21.76 -10.56
N THR A 13 -4.02 20.81 -11.39
CA THR A 13 -2.64 20.72 -11.85
C THR A 13 -2.22 21.99 -12.62
N GLN A 14 -3.08 22.51 -13.50
CA GLN A 14 -2.81 23.75 -14.23
C GLN A 14 -2.72 24.97 -13.30
N VAL A 15 -3.53 25.04 -12.23
CA VAL A 15 -3.40 26.08 -11.21
C VAL A 15 -2.05 25.98 -10.50
N SER A 16 -1.63 24.78 -10.11
CA SER A 16 -0.36 24.58 -9.45
C SER A 16 0.85 24.95 -10.32
N GLN A 17 0.70 24.77 -11.64
CA GLN A 17 1.71 25.15 -12.65
C GLN A 17 1.67 26.63 -13.05
N GLY A 18 0.73 27.41 -12.50
CA GLY A 18 0.55 28.81 -12.86
C GLY A 18 -0.03 29.04 -14.28
N LYS A 19 -0.56 28.01 -14.93
CA LYS A 19 -1.16 28.11 -16.27
C LYS A 19 -2.54 28.77 -16.25
N ILE A 20 -3.29 28.56 -15.17
CA ILE A 20 -4.56 29.24 -14.89
C ILE A 20 -4.53 29.78 -13.44
N PRO A 21 -5.20 30.91 -13.16
CA PRO A 21 -5.10 31.55 -11.85
C PRO A 21 -5.87 30.82 -10.75
N TYR A 22 -6.99 30.17 -11.07
CA TYR A 22 -7.82 29.42 -10.11
C TYR A 22 -8.76 28.44 -10.84
N THR A 23 -9.27 27.49 -10.06
CA THR A 23 -10.38 26.60 -10.47
C THR A 23 -11.31 26.36 -9.29
N VAL A 24 -12.50 25.83 -9.55
CA VAL A 24 -13.45 25.38 -8.55
C VAL A 24 -13.41 23.86 -8.49
N ALA A 25 -13.33 23.32 -7.29
CA ALA A 25 -13.29 21.90 -7.04
C ALA A 25 -14.03 21.56 -5.76
N ASP A 26 -14.43 20.30 -5.62
CA ASP A 26 -14.90 19.76 -4.35
C ASP A 26 -13.81 19.90 -3.27
N ASN A 27 -14.21 20.21 -2.03
CA ASN A 27 -13.28 20.46 -0.94
C ASN A 27 -12.36 19.26 -0.67
N ASP A 28 -12.89 18.04 -0.72
CA ASP A 28 -12.09 16.83 -0.47
C ASP A 28 -11.11 16.57 -1.61
N VAL A 29 -11.52 16.83 -2.86
CA VAL A 29 -10.63 16.74 -4.03
C VAL A 29 -9.53 17.80 -3.93
N ALA A 30 -9.90 19.05 -3.61
CA ALA A 30 -8.93 20.12 -3.44
C ALA A 30 -7.95 19.83 -2.31
N ARG A 31 -8.43 19.36 -1.14
CA ARG A 31 -7.63 18.99 0.02
C ARG A 31 -6.67 17.84 -0.29
N LEU A 32 -7.14 16.80 -0.98
CA LEU A 32 -6.27 15.72 -1.44
C LEU A 32 -5.15 16.24 -2.33
N ASN A 33 -5.47 17.15 -3.26
CA ASN A 33 -4.48 17.71 -4.18
C ASN A 33 -3.46 18.63 -3.51
N THR A 34 -3.74 19.25 -2.35
CA THR A 34 -2.70 19.97 -1.58
C THR A 34 -1.60 19.05 -1.08
N THR A 35 -1.85 17.75 -0.97
CA THR A 35 -0.82 16.77 -0.61
C THR A 35 0.19 16.56 -1.73
N TYR A 36 -0.17 16.84 -2.98
CA TYR A 36 0.70 16.75 -4.17
C TYR A 36 1.26 18.11 -4.58
N TYR A 37 0.51 19.18 -4.36
CA TYR A 37 0.83 20.53 -4.80
C TYR A 37 0.78 21.50 -3.62
N PRO A 38 1.89 21.68 -2.86
CA PRO A 38 1.91 22.49 -1.64
C PRO A 38 1.72 24.00 -1.90
N ASN A 39 1.80 24.44 -3.15
CA ASN A 39 1.57 25.82 -3.56
C ASN A 39 0.09 26.17 -3.79
N LEU A 40 -0.83 25.22 -3.61
CA LEU A 40 -2.26 25.47 -3.72
C LEU A 40 -2.80 26.15 -2.46
N ASN A 41 -3.69 27.12 -2.64
CA ASN A 41 -4.44 27.74 -1.57
C ASN A 41 -5.93 27.36 -1.68
N ILE A 42 -6.42 26.63 -0.72
CA ILE A 42 -7.81 26.12 -0.66
C ILE A 42 -8.64 26.77 0.47
N LYS A 43 -8.20 27.92 1.02
CA LYS A 43 -8.87 28.58 2.16
C LYS A 43 -10.19 29.24 1.80
N LEU A 44 -10.43 29.52 0.52
CA LEU A 44 -11.67 30.15 0.06
C LEU A 44 -12.74 29.09 -0.19
N SER A 45 -13.76 29.06 0.67
CA SER A 45 -14.98 28.30 0.43
C SER A 45 -16.01 29.17 -0.31
N ILE A 46 -16.57 28.63 -1.39
CA ILE A 46 -17.55 29.34 -2.22
C ILE A 46 -18.99 28.80 -2.03
N SER A 47 -19.19 27.78 -1.20
CA SER A 47 -20.46 27.13 -0.94
C SER A 47 -20.53 26.66 0.52
N PHE A 48 -21.73 26.24 0.94
CA PHE A 48 -21.95 25.57 2.22
C PHE A 48 -21.51 24.12 2.12
N ASP A 49 -21.26 23.47 3.28
CA ASP A 49 -20.89 22.06 3.35
C ASP A 49 -21.98 21.17 2.75
N GLN A 50 -21.63 20.43 1.72
CA GLN A 50 -22.51 19.47 1.06
C GLN A 50 -22.29 18.08 1.66
N ARG A 51 -23.39 17.40 1.97
CA ARG A 51 -23.32 16.03 2.47
C ARG A 51 -23.05 15.08 1.32
N ALA A 52 -21.93 14.37 1.37
CA ALA A 52 -21.68 13.21 0.52
C ALA A 52 -22.34 11.99 1.15
N SER A 53 -22.92 11.12 0.34
CA SER A 53 -23.56 9.88 0.78
C SER A 53 -23.12 8.73 -0.09
N TRP A 54 -22.99 7.56 0.52
CA TRP A 54 -22.78 6.34 -0.25
C TRP A 54 -24.10 5.94 -0.92
N ALA A 55 -24.04 5.66 -2.21
CA ALA A 55 -25.17 5.11 -2.94
C ALA A 55 -25.12 3.58 -2.90
N VAL A 56 -26.19 2.97 -2.42
CA VAL A 56 -26.42 1.53 -2.49
C VAL A 56 -27.67 1.24 -3.30
N ARG A 57 -27.77 0.06 -3.86
CA ARG A 57 -28.99 -0.32 -4.57
C ARG A 57 -30.17 -0.43 -3.60
N LYS A 58 -31.37 -0.10 -4.07
CA LYS A 58 -32.59 -0.14 -3.25
C LYS A 58 -32.93 -1.53 -2.72
N ASP A 59 -32.48 -2.57 -3.43
CA ASP A 59 -32.66 -3.98 -3.08
C ASP A 59 -31.59 -4.52 -2.12
N SER A 60 -30.72 -3.65 -1.59
CA SER A 60 -29.63 -4.02 -0.67
C SER A 60 -29.71 -3.25 0.65
N PRO A 61 -30.84 -3.30 1.42
CA PRO A 61 -31.02 -2.52 2.64
C PRO A 61 -30.07 -2.94 3.76
N GLU A 62 -29.66 -4.22 3.80
CA GLU A 62 -28.71 -4.75 4.79
C GLU A 62 -27.32 -4.13 4.60
N LEU A 63 -26.89 -3.92 3.34
CA LEU A 63 -25.63 -3.23 3.04
C LEU A 63 -25.68 -1.78 3.50
N ALA A 64 -26.81 -1.08 3.28
CA ALA A 64 -27.00 0.29 3.75
C ALA A 64 -26.91 0.38 5.28
N ALA A 65 -27.57 -0.55 5.99
CA ALA A 65 -27.53 -0.62 7.44
C ALA A 65 -26.12 -0.90 7.97
N ALA A 66 -25.42 -1.86 7.35
CA ALA A 66 -24.03 -2.20 7.72
C ALA A 66 -23.08 -1.02 7.48
N ALA A 67 -23.22 -0.30 6.36
CA ALA A 67 -22.41 0.88 6.05
C ALA A 67 -22.65 2.02 7.05
N ASN A 68 -23.90 2.30 7.41
CA ASN A 68 -24.24 3.32 8.40
C ASN A 68 -23.69 2.96 9.78
N LYS A 69 -23.86 1.71 10.21
CA LYS A 69 -23.32 1.23 11.49
C LYS A 69 -21.79 1.36 11.52
N TRP A 70 -21.11 0.94 10.46
CA TRP A 70 -19.65 1.07 10.37
C TRP A 70 -19.22 2.54 10.47
N HIS A 71 -19.91 3.43 9.77
CA HIS A 71 -19.64 4.86 9.80
C HIS A 71 -19.76 5.44 11.21
N GLU A 72 -20.87 5.16 11.92
CA GLU A 72 -21.11 5.62 13.29
C GLU A 72 -20.02 5.12 14.26
N GLU A 73 -19.63 3.85 14.15
CA GLU A 73 -18.65 3.22 15.04
C GLU A 73 -17.20 3.65 14.77
N ASN A 74 -16.87 4.04 13.53
CA ASN A 74 -15.47 4.21 13.12
C ASN A 74 -15.02 5.65 12.87
N MET A 75 -15.93 6.61 12.64
CA MET A 75 -15.57 8.00 12.30
C MET A 75 -14.63 8.67 13.30
N THR A 76 -14.73 8.32 14.59
CA THR A 76 -13.90 8.86 15.66
C THR A 76 -12.76 7.94 16.06
N SER A 77 -12.62 6.79 15.39
CA SER A 77 -11.57 5.83 15.73
C SER A 77 -10.18 6.35 15.38
N PRO A 78 -9.15 5.99 16.18
CA PRO A 78 -7.76 6.36 15.87
C PRO A 78 -7.30 5.86 14.50
N ALA A 79 -7.77 4.69 14.07
CA ALA A 79 -7.46 4.12 12.77
C ALA A 79 -8.06 4.95 11.62
N TYR A 80 -9.31 5.38 11.74
CA TYR A 80 -9.95 6.26 10.77
C TYR A 80 -9.23 7.61 10.69
N THR A 81 -8.98 8.24 11.84
CA THR A 81 -8.29 9.53 11.92
C THR A 81 -6.88 9.45 11.30
N ALA A 82 -6.12 8.39 11.60
CA ALA A 82 -4.79 8.18 11.00
C ALA A 82 -4.87 7.97 9.48
N SER A 83 -5.89 7.26 9.00
CA SER A 83 -6.13 7.05 7.57
C SER A 83 -6.47 8.36 6.86
N MET A 84 -7.41 9.15 7.42
CA MET A 84 -7.77 10.47 6.88
C MET A 84 -6.58 11.41 6.83
N LYS A 85 -5.79 11.47 7.91
CA LYS A 85 -4.56 12.27 7.95
C LYS A 85 -3.58 11.85 6.85
N ARG A 86 -3.38 10.54 6.65
CA ARG A 86 -2.49 10.02 5.61
C ARG A 86 -2.95 10.43 4.21
N TYR A 87 -4.24 10.37 3.93
CA TYR A 87 -4.77 10.68 2.60
C TYR A 87 -4.88 12.18 2.31
N PHE A 88 -5.27 12.99 3.30
CA PHE A 88 -5.66 14.38 3.08
C PHE A 88 -4.71 15.42 3.68
N GLU A 89 -3.77 15.04 4.56
CA GLU A 89 -2.91 15.99 5.26
C GLU A 89 -1.44 15.74 5.03
N ILE A 90 -1.04 14.48 4.78
CA ILE A 90 0.36 14.17 4.53
C ILE A 90 0.69 14.51 3.08
N SER A 91 1.58 15.51 2.89
CA SER A 91 2.02 15.94 1.57
C SER A 91 2.65 14.78 0.77
N LYS A 92 2.26 14.63 -0.47
CA LYS A 92 2.81 13.65 -1.41
C LYS A 92 3.71 14.30 -2.46
N ALA A 93 3.77 15.63 -2.49
CA ALA A 93 4.54 16.41 -3.46
C ALA A 93 6.02 16.52 -3.12
N THR A 94 6.31 16.63 -1.84
CA THR A 94 7.66 16.48 -1.36
C THR A 94 7.78 15.07 -0.81
N PRO A 95 8.82 14.32 -1.18
CA PRO A 95 9.15 13.20 -0.35
C PRO A 95 9.29 13.82 1.03
N HIS A 96 8.30 13.54 1.91
CA HIS A 96 8.40 13.95 3.30
C HIS A 96 9.82 13.67 3.73
N THR A 97 10.27 14.37 4.73
CA THR A 97 11.47 14.11 5.51
C THR A 97 11.83 12.62 5.68
N SER A 98 10.95 11.73 5.26
CA SER A 98 11.13 10.29 5.12
C SER A 98 12.09 9.86 4.00
N ILE A 99 12.10 10.54 2.84
CA ILE A 99 13.11 10.30 1.80
C ILE A 99 14.13 11.43 1.88
N LEU A 100 15.30 11.12 2.43
CA LEU A 100 16.44 11.99 2.43
C LEU A 100 16.96 12.17 1.00
N SER A 101 17.93 13.01 0.79
CA SER A 101 18.42 13.31 -0.55
C SER A 101 19.01 12.07 -1.24
N LEU A 102 18.31 11.52 -2.24
CA LEU A 102 18.85 10.45 -3.09
C LEU A 102 20.14 10.88 -3.81
N ARG A 103 20.37 12.20 -3.97
CA ARG A 103 21.61 12.73 -4.52
C ARG A 103 22.77 12.60 -3.52
N GLU A 104 22.47 12.61 -2.24
CA GLU A 104 23.44 12.43 -1.14
C GLU A 104 23.60 10.96 -0.71
N GLY A 105 22.99 10.04 -1.43
CA GLY A 105 23.08 8.61 -1.15
C GLY A 105 22.23 8.14 0.03
N LYS A 106 21.19 8.88 0.39
CA LYS A 106 20.28 8.57 1.50
C LYS A 106 18.85 8.38 1.03
N ILE A 107 18.21 7.31 1.51
CA ILE A 107 16.78 7.02 1.25
C ILE A 107 15.93 7.52 2.41
N SER A 108 16.29 7.17 3.63
CA SER A 108 15.51 7.48 4.83
C SER A 108 16.41 7.65 6.06
N HIS A 109 15.82 8.07 7.18
CA HIS A 109 16.48 8.05 8.48
C HIS A 109 16.73 6.63 9.01
N PHE A 110 16.14 5.62 8.37
CA PHE A 110 16.24 4.21 8.77
C PHE A 110 17.23 3.41 7.94
N ASP A 111 18.03 4.03 7.07
CA ASP A 111 18.94 3.33 6.16
C ASP A 111 19.89 2.40 6.90
N GLU A 112 20.49 2.82 8.00
CA GLU A 112 21.38 1.97 8.80
C GLU A 112 20.64 0.80 9.45
N LEU A 113 19.39 1.02 9.83
CA LEU A 113 18.52 -0.03 10.35
C LEU A 113 18.22 -1.07 9.25
N PHE A 114 17.88 -0.62 8.05
CA PHE A 114 17.63 -1.50 6.91
C PHE A 114 18.89 -2.25 6.48
N LYS A 115 20.06 -1.62 6.44
CA LYS A 115 21.34 -2.28 6.16
C LYS A 115 21.64 -3.38 7.17
N LYS A 116 21.45 -3.11 8.46
CA LYS A 116 21.65 -4.07 9.55
C LYS A 116 20.83 -5.33 9.36
N TYR A 117 19.52 -5.19 9.13
CA TYR A 117 18.59 -6.31 9.14
C TYR A 117 18.39 -6.99 7.77
N ALA A 118 18.57 -6.29 6.66
CA ALA A 118 18.42 -6.88 5.33
C ALA A 118 19.46 -8.00 5.08
N SER A 119 20.65 -7.90 5.71
CA SER A 119 21.70 -8.93 5.62
C SER A 119 21.26 -10.28 6.22
N GLU A 120 20.35 -10.29 7.21
CA GLU A 120 19.86 -11.52 7.85
C GLU A 120 18.98 -12.39 6.93
N ILE A 121 18.44 -11.81 5.86
CA ILE A 121 17.57 -12.48 4.89
C ILE A 121 18.14 -12.48 3.47
N ASP A 122 19.41 -12.12 3.29
CA ASP A 122 20.09 -12.01 2.00
C ASP A 122 19.37 -11.06 1.02
N TRP A 123 18.76 -9.99 1.55
CA TRP A 123 18.15 -8.94 0.76
C TRP A 123 19.06 -7.72 0.63
N ASP A 124 18.90 -7.00 -0.46
CA ASP A 124 19.44 -5.65 -0.59
C ASP A 124 18.65 -4.71 0.35
N TRP A 125 19.35 -3.95 1.18
CA TRP A 125 18.71 -3.02 2.12
C TRP A 125 17.79 -1.98 1.43
N ARG A 126 18.09 -1.62 0.18
CA ARG A 126 17.29 -0.69 -0.63
C ARG A 126 15.93 -1.30 -1.01
N LEU A 127 15.86 -2.63 -1.13
CA LEU A 127 14.60 -3.35 -1.30
C LEU A 127 13.76 -3.30 -0.01
N LEU A 128 14.39 -3.51 1.14
CA LEU A 128 13.73 -3.41 2.44
C LEU A 128 13.23 -1.96 2.68
N ALA A 129 14.02 -0.96 2.29
CA ALA A 129 13.60 0.44 2.31
C ALA A 129 12.41 0.70 1.36
N SER A 130 12.41 0.08 0.16
CA SER A 130 11.29 0.19 -0.78
C SER A 130 10.00 -0.42 -0.22
N LEU A 131 10.10 -1.55 0.48
CA LEU A 131 8.98 -2.18 1.18
C LEU A 131 8.45 -1.24 2.28
N ALA A 132 9.30 -0.76 3.18
CA ALA A 132 8.92 0.14 4.27
C ALA A 132 8.27 1.44 3.77
N TYR A 133 8.76 1.98 2.66
CA TYR A 133 8.15 3.14 2.02
C TYR A 133 6.73 2.83 1.54
N THR A 134 6.53 1.68 0.90
CA THR A 134 5.22 1.29 0.38
C THR A 134 4.22 1.04 1.51
N GLU A 135 4.68 0.46 2.63
CA GLU A 135 3.86 0.14 3.78
C GLU A 135 3.42 1.38 4.58
N SER A 136 4.37 2.26 4.91
CA SER A 136 4.11 3.37 5.84
C SER A 136 4.59 4.73 5.35
N ASN A 137 5.25 4.83 4.18
CA ASN A 137 6.00 6.02 3.80
C ASN A 137 7.03 6.43 4.87
N PHE A 138 7.65 5.43 5.53
CA PHE A 138 8.55 5.56 6.67
C PHE A 138 7.91 6.19 7.94
N ASP A 139 6.59 6.21 8.04
CA ASP A 139 5.89 6.69 9.23
C ASP A 139 5.79 5.58 10.28
N THR A 140 6.54 5.72 11.37
CA THR A 140 6.54 4.76 12.48
C THR A 140 5.23 4.75 13.27
N THR A 141 4.41 5.80 13.14
CA THR A 141 3.13 5.93 13.85
C THR A 141 1.94 5.47 13.02
N ALA A 142 2.19 5.03 11.78
CA ALA A 142 1.16 4.63 10.84
C ALA A 142 0.29 3.49 11.39
N VAL A 143 -1.03 3.66 11.26
CA VAL A 143 -2.03 2.63 11.55
C VAL A 143 -2.95 2.52 10.34
N SER A 144 -3.07 1.30 9.78
CA SER A 144 -4.00 1.07 8.66
C SER A 144 -5.43 0.89 9.16
N TRP A 145 -6.41 1.02 8.25
CA TRP A 145 -7.81 0.74 8.57
C TRP A 145 -8.05 -0.70 9.06
N ALA A 146 -7.23 -1.65 8.61
CA ALA A 146 -7.28 -3.05 9.03
C ALA A 146 -6.52 -3.31 10.35
N GLY A 147 -5.88 -2.29 10.92
CA GLY A 147 -5.16 -2.38 12.19
C GLY A 147 -3.68 -2.75 12.07
N ALA A 148 -3.11 -2.80 10.87
CA ALA A 148 -1.66 -2.94 10.71
C ALA A 148 -0.95 -1.68 11.25
N LYS A 149 0.23 -1.85 11.91
CA LYS A 149 0.87 -0.77 12.65
C LYS A 149 2.35 -0.62 12.34
N GLY A 150 2.82 0.63 12.48
CA GLY A 150 4.22 1.00 12.51
C GLY A 150 4.91 1.00 11.16
N LEU A 151 6.24 1.10 11.18
CA LEU A 151 7.09 1.26 10.00
C LEU A 151 6.87 0.20 8.92
N MET A 152 6.67 -1.06 9.33
CA MET A 152 6.55 -2.21 8.45
C MET A 152 5.10 -2.72 8.32
N GLN A 153 4.13 -2.03 8.89
CA GLN A 153 2.68 -2.33 8.79
C GLN A 153 2.31 -3.80 9.05
N LEU A 154 2.83 -4.37 10.11
CA LEU A 154 2.45 -5.74 10.47
C LEU A 154 1.06 -5.77 11.13
N MET A 155 0.25 -6.74 10.71
CA MET A 155 -1.01 -7.03 11.39
C MET A 155 -0.75 -7.51 12.82
N PRO A 156 -1.60 -7.16 13.80
CA PRO A 156 -1.37 -7.50 15.21
C PRO A 156 -1.12 -9.00 15.46
N ALA A 157 -1.83 -9.88 14.75
CA ALA A 157 -1.63 -11.31 14.87
C ALA A 157 -0.24 -11.75 14.36
N THR A 158 0.17 -11.21 13.21
CA THR A 158 1.49 -11.48 12.62
C THR A 158 2.60 -10.92 13.51
N ALA A 159 2.45 -9.69 14.01
CA ALA A 159 3.41 -9.05 14.90
C ALA A 159 3.67 -9.91 16.15
N ARG A 160 2.61 -10.37 16.82
CA ARG A 160 2.71 -11.30 17.97
C ARG A 160 3.39 -12.61 17.60
N ALA A 161 2.98 -13.23 16.48
CA ALA A 161 3.58 -14.50 16.02
C ALA A 161 5.08 -14.37 15.71
N MET A 162 5.51 -13.19 15.27
CA MET A 162 6.91 -12.87 15.00
C MET A 162 7.67 -12.39 16.25
N GLY A 163 7.01 -12.35 17.40
CA GLY A 163 7.61 -12.00 18.69
C GLY A 163 7.84 -10.49 18.87
N LEU A 164 7.05 -9.64 18.22
CA LEU A 164 7.05 -8.21 18.47
C LEU A 164 6.40 -7.96 19.83
N PRO A 165 7.11 -7.29 20.78
CA PRO A 165 6.56 -7.02 22.10
C PRO A 165 5.32 -6.11 22.03
N GLU A 166 4.34 -6.39 22.87
CA GLU A 166 3.11 -5.59 22.96
C GLU A 166 3.45 -4.12 23.30
N GLY A 167 2.78 -3.20 22.61
CA GLY A 167 3.02 -1.76 22.75
C GLY A 167 4.31 -1.25 22.07
N LYS A 168 5.05 -2.09 21.38
CA LYS A 168 6.27 -1.72 20.64
C LYS A 168 6.07 -1.65 19.11
N GLU A 169 4.84 -1.69 18.63
CA GLU A 169 4.51 -1.73 17.21
C GLU A 169 5.03 -0.49 16.46
N GLN A 170 5.13 0.64 17.15
CA GLN A 170 5.66 1.90 16.60
C GLN A 170 7.17 2.07 16.78
N ASN A 171 7.83 1.15 17.50
CA ASN A 171 9.29 1.14 17.58
C ASN A 171 9.87 0.65 16.24
N PRO A 172 10.66 1.46 15.51
CA PRO A 172 11.11 1.10 14.17
C PRO A 172 11.98 -0.16 14.17
N GLU A 173 12.85 -0.34 15.16
CA GLU A 173 13.72 -1.51 15.22
C GLU A 173 12.94 -2.79 15.48
N GLU A 174 12.00 -2.79 16.43
CA GLU A 174 11.16 -3.96 16.72
C GLU A 174 10.24 -4.29 15.53
N SER A 175 9.70 -3.27 14.87
CA SER A 175 8.89 -3.43 13.66
C SER A 175 9.70 -4.09 12.53
N VAL A 176 10.93 -3.63 12.27
CA VAL A 176 11.81 -4.22 11.24
C VAL A 176 12.21 -5.66 11.62
N LYS A 177 12.61 -5.93 12.87
CA LYS A 177 12.95 -7.30 13.34
C LYS A 177 11.80 -8.28 13.09
N ALA A 178 10.58 -7.89 13.45
CA ALA A 178 9.42 -8.75 13.24
C ALA A 178 9.13 -8.97 11.75
N ALA A 179 9.28 -7.93 10.92
CA ALA A 179 9.12 -8.03 9.47
C ALA A 179 10.17 -8.98 8.85
N ILE A 180 11.43 -8.91 9.26
CA ILE A 180 12.50 -9.83 8.83
C ILE A 180 12.17 -11.28 9.15
N LYS A 181 11.69 -11.56 10.38
CA LYS A 181 11.25 -12.91 10.75
C LYS A 181 10.09 -13.40 9.87
N TYR A 182 9.11 -12.52 9.60
CA TYR A 182 7.98 -12.85 8.74
C TYR A 182 8.41 -13.11 7.30
N ILE A 183 9.26 -12.26 6.73
CA ILE A 183 9.85 -12.43 5.39
C ILE A 183 10.61 -13.75 5.30
N ASN A 184 11.42 -14.08 6.29
CA ASN A 184 12.19 -15.32 6.31
C ASN A 184 11.28 -16.56 6.40
N ALA A 185 10.27 -16.53 7.27
CA ALA A 185 9.29 -17.61 7.38
C ALA A 185 8.53 -17.82 6.06
N THR A 186 8.07 -16.71 5.44
CA THR A 186 7.38 -16.73 4.15
C THR A 186 8.29 -17.26 3.04
N SER A 187 9.54 -16.81 2.99
CA SER A 187 10.54 -17.28 2.00
C SER A 187 10.77 -18.80 2.09
N LYS A 188 10.80 -19.36 3.29
CA LYS A 188 10.91 -20.82 3.49
C LYS A 188 9.73 -21.59 2.92
N SER A 189 8.51 -21.01 3.00
CA SER A 189 7.31 -21.62 2.43
C SER A 189 7.32 -21.67 0.89
N PHE A 190 8.17 -20.86 0.26
CA PHE A 190 8.40 -20.86 -1.19
C PHE A 190 9.75 -21.47 -1.57
N SER A 191 10.29 -22.41 -0.77
CA SER A 191 11.59 -23.04 -1.05
C SER A 191 11.65 -23.77 -2.40
N SER A 192 10.52 -24.25 -2.92
CA SER A 192 10.41 -24.86 -4.25
C SER A 192 10.44 -23.86 -5.41
N VAL A 193 10.21 -22.56 -5.14
CA VAL A 193 10.31 -21.50 -6.15
C VAL A 193 11.79 -21.15 -6.35
N PRO A 194 12.29 -21.01 -7.59
CA PRO A 194 13.66 -20.56 -7.86
C PRO A 194 14.01 -19.27 -7.11
N LYS A 195 15.27 -19.15 -6.66
CA LYS A 195 15.70 -18.03 -5.79
C LYS A 195 15.45 -16.68 -6.44
N GLU A 196 15.66 -16.56 -7.74
CA GLU A 196 15.48 -15.36 -8.56
C GLU A 196 14.00 -14.92 -8.67
N GLU A 197 13.07 -15.87 -8.62
CA GLU A 197 11.63 -15.61 -8.70
C GLU A 197 11.02 -15.37 -7.32
N ARG A 198 11.57 -16.01 -6.28
CA ARG A 198 10.99 -16.10 -4.92
C ARG A 198 10.64 -14.76 -4.31
N LEU A 199 11.39 -13.72 -4.63
CA LEU A 199 11.19 -12.38 -4.10
C LEU A 199 9.77 -11.85 -4.34
N ASN A 200 9.26 -12.00 -5.55
CA ASN A 200 7.92 -11.51 -5.90
C ASN A 200 6.82 -12.25 -5.12
N PHE A 201 6.99 -13.56 -4.91
CA PHE A 201 6.07 -14.37 -4.10
C PHE A 201 6.05 -13.95 -2.64
N VAL A 202 7.23 -13.64 -2.08
CA VAL A 202 7.36 -13.15 -0.70
C VAL A 202 6.71 -11.78 -0.54
N LEU A 203 6.97 -10.84 -1.45
CA LEU A 203 6.35 -9.52 -1.44
C LEU A 203 4.83 -9.59 -1.59
N ALA A 204 4.33 -10.40 -2.51
CA ALA A 204 2.90 -10.62 -2.68
C ALA A 204 2.27 -11.18 -1.40
N SER A 205 2.91 -12.17 -0.77
CA SER A 205 2.45 -12.78 0.48
C SER A 205 2.51 -11.82 1.66
N TYR A 206 3.44 -10.88 1.64
CA TYR A 206 3.54 -9.84 2.68
C TYR A 206 2.27 -8.98 2.71
N ASN A 207 1.77 -8.62 1.54
CA ASN A 207 0.57 -7.80 1.39
C ASN A 207 -0.73 -8.61 1.57
N SER A 208 -0.86 -9.77 0.90
CA SER A 208 -2.11 -10.53 0.79
C SER A 208 -2.21 -11.73 1.74
N GLY A 209 -1.11 -12.13 2.32
CA GLY A 209 -1.00 -13.42 3.00
C GLY A 209 -0.67 -14.57 2.03
N ILE A 210 0.04 -15.55 2.57
CA ILE A 210 0.58 -16.68 1.80
C ILE A 210 -0.49 -17.52 1.10
N GLY A 211 -1.69 -17.65 1.71
CA GLY A 211 -2.76 -18.48 1.18
C GLY A 211 -3.26 -18.02 -0.20
N HIS A 212 -3.42 -16.71 -0.40
CA HIS A 212 -3.86 -16.17 -1.69
C HIS A 212 -2.82 -16.34 -2.78
N VAL A 213 -1.54 -16.27 -2.44
CA VAL A 213 -0.46 -16.53 -3.40
C VAL A 213 -0.40 -18.02 -3.76
N GLN A 214 -0.59 -18.92 -2.80
CA GLN A 214 -0.67 -20.36 -3.05
C GLN A 214 -1.87 -20.72 -3.93
N ASP A 215 -3.02 -20.09 -3.72
CA ASP A 215 -4.17 -20.26 -4.62
C ASP A 215 -3.85 -19.78 -6.04
N ALA A 216 -3.19 -18.65 -6.21
CA ALA A 216 -2.79 -18.13 -7.51
C ALA A 216 -1.77 -19.07 -8.21
N MET A 217 -0.87 -19.69 -7.45
CA MET A 217 0.05 -20.72 -7.96
C MET A 217 -0.71 -21.95 -8.44
N ALA A 218 -1.70 -22.43 -7.68
CA ALA A 218 -2.52 -23.58 -8.05
C ALA A 218 -3.38 -23.30 -9.31
N LEU A 219 -3.93 -22.08 -9.42
CA LEU A 219 -4.61 -21.63 -10.63
C LEU A 219 -3.64 -21.58 -11.82
N ALA A 220 -2.45 -20.99 -11.65
CA ALA A 220 -1.45 -20.95 -12.73
C ALA A 220 -1.15 -22.36 -13.26
N GLU A 221 -0.90 -23.33 -12.38
CA GLU A 221 -0.68 -24.72 -12.77
C GLU A 221 -1.89 -25.33 -13.51
N LYS A 222 -3.10 -25.15 -12.99
CA LYS A 222 -4.33 -25.65 -13.58
C LYS A 222 -4.56 -25.11 -15.00
N TYR A 223 -4.24 -23.84 -15.22
CA TYR A 223 -4.41 -23.18 -16.53
C TYR A 223 -3.15 -23.24 -17.41
N GLY A 224 -2.25 -24.19 -17.16
CA GLY A 224 -1.10 -24.49 -18.02
C GLY A 224 0.02 -23.44 -17.98
N LYS A 225 0.08 -22.65 -16.91
CA LYS A 225 1.15 -21.69 -16.66
C LYS A 225 2.16 -22.22 -15.64
N ASN A 226 3.33 -21.61 -15.59
CA ASN A 226 4.37 -22.04 -14.65
C ASN A 226 4.11 -21.43 -13.26
N LYS A 227 3.68 -22.26 -12.30
CA LYS A 227 3.42 -21.85 -10.93
C LYS A 227 4.62 -21.32 -10.14
N TYR A 228 5.84 -21.51 -10.67
CA TYR A 228 7.08 -21.06 -10.04
C TYR A 228 7.65 -19.78 -10.67
N VAL A 229 7.00 -19.22 -11.67
CA VAL A 229 7.36 -17.97 -12.34
C VAL A 229 6.31 -16.91 -12.03
N TRP A 230 6.76 -15.75 -11.60
CA TRP A 230 5.86 -14.65 -11.23
C TRP A 230 5.29 -13.96 -12.46
N LYS A 231 6.20 -13.37 -13.27
CA LYS A 231 5.82 -12.51 -14.39
C LYS A 231 5.08 -13.31 -15.48
N ASP A 232 3.96 -12.75 -15.94
CA ASP A 232 3.09 -13.33 -16.98
C ASP A 232 2.52 -14.73 -16.64
N ASN A 233 2.72 -15.18 -15.39
CA ASN A 233 2.25 -16.45 -14.87
C ASN A 233 1.43 -16.24 -13.60
N VAL A 234 2.01 -16.32 -12.40
CA VAL A 234 1.27 -16.26 -11.13
C VAL A 234 0.66 -14.87 -10.90
N GLU A 235 1.31 -13.79 -11.32
CA GLU A 235 0.76 -12.43 -11.15
C GLU A 235 -0.58 -12.23 -11.86
N ASN A 236 -0.80 -12.90 -13.00
CA ASN A 236 -2.07 -12.82 -13.71
C ASN A 236 -3.21 -13.49 -12.90
N PHE A 237 -2.92 -14.58 -12.20
CA PHE A 237 -3.91 -15.26 -11.36
C PHE A 237 -4.13 -14.54 -10.02
N ILE A 238 -3.17 -13.78 -9.53
CA ILE A 238 -3.42 -12.81 -8.45
C ILE A 238 -4.51 -11.82 -8.87
N LEU A 239 -4.44 -11.26 -10.08
CA LEU A 239 -5.47 -10.35 -10.61
C LEU A 239 -6.82 -11.05 -10.80
N LEU A 240 -6.81 -12.22 -11.40
CA LEU A 240 -8.01 -12.98 -11.73
C LEU A 240 -8.78 -13.48 -10.49
N LYS A 241 -8.13 -13.62 -9.34
CA LYS A 241 -8.78 -14.01 -8.07
C LYS A 241 -9.85 -13.03 -7.57
N SER A 242 -10.00 -11.86 -8.15
CA SER A 242 -11.14 -10.99 -7.92
C SER A 242 -12.41 -11.39 -8.68
N ASN A 243 -12.31 -12.31 -9.65
CA ASN A 243 -13.44 -12.80 -10.43
C ASN A 243 -13.98 -14.10 -9.83
N GLU A 244 -15.30 -14.24 -9.80
CA GLU A 244 -16.00 -15.38 -9.18
C GLU A 244 -15.54 -16.73 -9.74
N GLU A 245 -15.39 -16.84 -11.06
CA GLU A 245 -14.88 -18.04 -11.75
C GLU A 245 -13.58 -18.58 -11.13
N TYR A 246 -12.67 -17.68 -10.68
CA TYR A 246 -11.36 -18.08 -10.19
C TYR A 246 -11.32 -18.26 -8.68
N PHE A 247 -11.95 -17.40 -7.89
CA PHE A 247 -11.89 -17.56 -6.44
C PHE A 247 -12.78 -18.69 -5.90
N THR A 248 -13.79 -19.12 -6.68
CA THR A 248 -14.62 -20.30 -6.37
C THR A 248 -14.07 -21.59 -6.96
N ASP A 249 -12.99 -21.53 -7.75
CA ASP A 249 -12.36 -22.71 -8.32
C ASP A 249 -11.94 -23.69 -7.22
N PRO A 250 -12.19 -25.01 -7.40
CA PRO A 250 -11.85 -26.03 -6.38
C PRO A 250 -10.40 -26.07 -5.93
N VAL A 251 -9.44 -25.53 -6.72
CA VAL A 251 -8.04 -25.44 -6.31
C VAL A 251 -7.78 -24.28 -5.35
N CYS A 252 -8.69 -23.30 -5.27
CA CYS A 252 -8.63 -22.19 -4.34
C CYS A 252 -9.19 -22.56 -2.97
N LYS A 253 -8.50 -22.16 -1.90
CA LYS A 253 -8.87 -22.44 -0.51
C LYS A 253 -9.19 -21.18 0.29
N ASN A 254 -8.82 -20.00 -0.24
CA ASN A 254 -8.85 -18.74 0.50
C ASN A 254 -9.89 -17.74 -0.03
N GLY A 255 -10.78 -18.17 -0.91
CA GLY A 255 -11.93 -17.38 -1.38
C GLY A 255 -11.57 -16.11 -2.14
N TYR A 256 -12.50 -15.12 -2.10
CA TYR A 256 -12.36 -13.84 -2.77
C TYR A 256 -11.14 -13.06 -2.30
N PHE A 257 -10.49 -12.38 -3.24
CA PHE A 257 -9.34 -11.56 -2.98
C PHE A 257 -9.23 -10.41 -4.01
N ARG A 258 -8.95 -9.20 -3.54
CA ARG A 258 -8.79 -8.04 -4.40
C ARG A 258 -7.37 -7.95 -4.96
N GLY A 259 -7.10 -8.78 -5.97
CA GLY A 259 -5.75 -9.03 -6.50
C GLY A 259 -5.00 -7.81 -7.03
N ILE A 260 -5.72 -6.79 -7.52
CA ILE A 260 -5.08 -5.57 -8.07
C ILE A 260 -4.22 -4.84 -7.03
N GLU A 261 -4.58 -4.88 -5.76
CA GLU A 261 -3.81 -4.22 -4.70
C GLU A 261 -2.44 -4.89 -4.53
N THR A 262 -2.41 -6.22 -4.46
CA THR A 262 -1.16 -6.98 -4.34
C THR A 262 -0.32 -6.89 -5.62
N TYR A 263 -0.95 -6.96 -6.80
CA TYR A 263 -0.24 -6.77 -8.06
C TYR A 263 0.48 -5.42 -8.10
N ASN A 264 -0.22 -4.34 -7.79
CA ASN A 264 0.36 -3.00 -7.74
C ASN A 264 1.44 -2.88 -6.65
N PHE A 265 1.22 -3.48 -5.48
CA PHE A 265 2.16 -3.50 -4.37
C PHE A 265 3.52 -4.08 -4.79
N VAL A 266 3.54 -5.27 -5.40
CA VAL A 266 4.77 -5.90 -5.89
C VAL A 266 5.44 -5.04 -6.96
N ARG A 267 4.68 -4.58 -7.96
CA ARG A 267 5.17 -3.74 -9.05
C ARG A 267 5.81 -2.45 -8.53
N ASP A 268 5.16 -1.76 -7.61
CA ASP A 268 5.60 -0.46 -7.11
C ASP A 268 6.85 -0.59 -6.22
N ILE A 269 6.94 -1.65 -5.41
CA ILE A 269 8.16 -1.96 -4.63
C ILE A 269 9.33 -2.25 -5.57
N MET A 270 9.14 -3.11 -6.55
CA MET A 270 10.21 -3.48 -7.47
C MET A 270 10.66 -2.29 -8.34
N GLY A 271 9.73 -1.50 -8.85
CA GLY A 271 10.03 -0.28 -9.62
C GLY A 271 10.81 0.77 -8.80
N ARG A 272 10.43 0.96 -7.53
CA ARG A 272 11.15 1.85 -6.61
C ARG A 272 12.51 1.30 -6.25
N TYR A 273 12.63 0.02 -5.99
CA TYR A 273 13.91 -0.65 -5.73
C TYR A 273 14.89 -0.46 -6.90
N GLU A 274 14.45 -0.65 -8.15
CA GLU A 274 15.27 -0.38 -9.33
C GLU A 274 15.73 1.10 -9.40
N THR A 275 14.86 2.02 -9.01
CA THR A 275 15.21 3.44 -8.92
C THR A 275 16.27 3.70 -7.84
N TYR A 276 16.14 3.08 -6.67
CA TYR A 276 17.11 3.18 -5.60
C TYR A 276 18.46 2.60 -5.99
N LYS A 277 18.49 1.44 -6.66
CA LYS A 277 19.73 0.84 -7.16
C LYS A 277 20.52 1.75 -8.10
N LYS A 278 19.81 2.49 -8.96
CA LYS A 278 20.44 3.43 -9.90
C LYS A 278 21.03 4.67 -9.21
N LYS A 279 20.45 5.10 -8.10
CA LYS A 279 20.81 6.36 -7.44
C LYS A 279 21.65 6.19 -6.19
N ILE A 280 21.57 5.05 -5.53
CA ILE A 280 22.20 4.77 -4.24
C ILE A 280 23.17 3.60 -4.41
N LYS A 281 24.42 3.78 -4.02
CA LYS A 281 25.39 2.67 -3.96
C LYS A 281 24.98 1.67 -2.88
N LYS A 282 25.27 0.39 -3.10
CA LYS A 282 24.99 -0.69 -2.15
C LYS A 282 25.79 -0.50 -0.85
#